data_1b96f804c85437346695bf598e50f3bb
#
_entry.id   1b96f804c85437346695bf598e50f3bb
#
_cell.length_a   1.000
_cell.length_b   1.000
_cell.length_c   1.000
_cell.angle_alpha   90.00
_cell.angle_beta   90.00
_cell.angle_gamma   90.00
#
_symmetry.space_group_name_H-M   'P 1'
#
loop_
_entity.id
_entity.type
_entity.pdbx_description
1 polymer ?
#
loop_
_entity_poly.entity_id
_entity_poly.type
_entity_poly.pdbx_seq_one_letter_code
_entity_poly.pdbx_strand_id
1 'polypeptide(L)'
;MKVGGWTSGLPCAKDPASRKGFALAAALLCVILIAALMASVFFAASEETRIGAVSSARQRSLSAAETAIEQAIHDWAGAPGDPIGVDGARSYTIDASGTPVAVTVSRLDSTIYWIVADAGRVSSGVSATRRIGVFVLVRMRPDGSIAVDRIAQRWWSELF
;
A
#
# COMPACT_ATOMS: atom_id res chain seq x y z
N MET A 1 -40.48 90.71 9.06
CA MET A 1 -40.76 89.32 9.34
C MET A 1 -40.44 88.52 8.09
N LYS A 2 -39.32 87.80 8.06
CA LYS A 2 -38.86 86.97 6.90
C LYS A 2 -38.99 85.50 7.29
N VAL A 3 -39.87 84.82 6.61
CA VAL A 3 -40.08 83.38 6.80
C VAL A 3 -39.12 82.62 5.89
N GLY A 4 -38.15 81.90 6.49
CA GLY A 4 -37.19 81.09 5.78
C GLY A 4 -37.81 79.78 5.34
N GLY A 5 -37.77 79.49 4.02
CA GLY A 5 -38.19 78.20 3.46
C GLY A 5 -37.14 77.10 3.68
N TRP A 6 -37.53 75.97 4.27
CA TRP A 6 -36.75 74.74 4.36
C TRP A 6 -37.02 73.94 3.10
N THR A 7 -36.03 73.82 2.21
CA THR A 7 -36.04 72.84 1.13
C THR A 7 -35.47 71.53 1.65
N SER A 8 -36.32 70.61 1.95
CA SER A 8 -35.96 69.23 2.22
C SER A 8 -35.44 68.54 0.95
N GLY A 9 -34.11 68.37 0.87
CA GLY A 9 -33.49 67.58 -0.15
C GLY A 9 -33.90 66.10 0.00
N LEU A 10 -34.63 65.56 -0.96
CA LEU A 10 -34.95 64.13 -1.08
C LEU A 10 -33.68 63.35 -1.30
N PRO A 11 -33.48 62.24 -0.61
CA PRO A 11 -32.32 61.36 -0.85
C PRO A 11 -32.38 60.81 -2.27
N CYS A 12 -31.30 60.98 -2.99
CA CYS A 12 -31.07 60.41 -4.33
C CYS A 12 -31.39 58.93 -4.35
N ALA A 13 -32.41 58.53 -5.10
CA ALA A 13 -32.76 57.12 -5.30
C ALA A 13 -31.59 56.40 -5.96
N LYS A 14 -30.96 55.53 -5.23
CA LYS A 14 -29.86 54.66 -5.69
C LYS A 14 -30.36 53.83 -6.87
N ASP A 15 -29.70 53.94 -8.00
CA ASP A 15 -30.04 53.36 -9.29
C ASP A 15 -30.23 51.85 -9.20
N PRO A 16 -31.39 51.27 -9.56
CA PRO A 16 -31.66 49.84 -9.44
C PRO A 16 -30.79 48.95 -10.39
N ALA A 17 -30.17 49.59 -11.40
CA ALA A 17 -29.26 48.91 -12.33
C ALA A 17 -27.97 48.42 -11.64
N SER A 18 -27.45 49.15 -10.66
CA SER A 18 -26.26 48.79 -9.87
C SER A 18 -26.47 47.53 -9.03
N ARG A 19 -27.70 47.28 -8.56
CA ARG A 19 -28.02 46.08 -7.76
C ARG A 19 -28.08 44.79 -8.60
N LYS A 20 -28.47 44.87 -9.86
CA LYS A 20 -28.53 43.73 -10.80
C LYS A 20 -27.15 43.22 -11.17
N GLY A 21 -26.17 44.11 -11.37
CA GLY A 21 -24.79 43.78 -11.66
C GLY A 21 -24.11 43.08 -10.49
N PHE A 22 -24.35 43.54 -9.26
CA PHE A 22 -23.81 42.91 -8.05
C PHE A 22 -24.37 41.50 -7.80
N ALA A 23 -25.67 41.31 -8.02
CA ALA A 23 -26.30 40.00 -7.88
C ALA A 23 -25.73 38.96 -8.85
N LEU A 24 -25.46 39.33 -10.09
CA LEU A 24 -24.84 38.46 -11.07
C LEU A 24 -23.40 38.09 -10.68
N ALA A 25 -22.61 39.06 -10.23
CA ALA A 25 -21.24 38.80 -9.77
C ALA A 25 -21.22 37.88 -8.54
N ALA A 26 -22.12 38.08 -7.58
CA ALA A 26 -22.27 37.24 -6.42
C ALA A 26 -22.68 35.78 -6.81
N ALA A 27 -23.61 35.64 -7.75
CA ALA A 27 -24.03 34.33 -8.23
C ALA A 27 -22.86 33.56 -8.93
N LEU A 28 -22.09 34.27 -9.77
CA LEU A 28 -20.90 33.67 -10.39
C LEU A 28 -19.85 33.27 -9.36
N LEU A 29 -19.61 34.10 -8.35
CA LEU A 29 -18.69 33.76 -7.28
C LEU A 29 -19.13 32.48 -6.52
N CYS A 30 -20.41 32.37 -6.19
CA CYS A 30 -20.96 31.18 -5.55
C CYS A 30 -20.78 29.94 -6.41
N VAL A 31 -21.02 30.01 -7.71
CA VAL A 31 -20.82 28.86 -8.63
C VAL A 31 -19.35 28.46 -8.67
N ILE A 32 -18.42 29.42 -8.76
CA ILE A 32 -16.98 29.11 -8.74
C ILE A 32 -16.56 28.45 -7.41
N LEU A 33 -17.05 28.93 -6.28
CA LEU A 33 -16.75 28.34 -4.97
C LEU A 33 -17.28 26.92 -4.87
N ILE A 34 -18.52 26.68 -5.31
CA ILE A 34 -19.10 25.33 -5.32
C ILE A 34 -18.29 24.40 -6.25
N ALA A 35 -17.93 24.86 -7.44
CA ALA A 35 -17.11 24.09 -8.37
C ALA A 35 -15.74 23.75 -7.78
N ALA A 36 -15.08 24.68 -7.09
CA ALA A 36 -13.82 24.48 -6.41
C ALA A 36 -13.92 23.46 -5.28
N LEU A 37 -15.00 23.51 -4.48
CA LEU A 37 -15.27 22.53 -3.43
C LEU A 37 -15.50 21.12 -4.01
N MET A 38 -16.30 21.00 -5.07
CA MET A 38 -16.53 19.72 -5.74
C MET A 38 -15.22 19.15 -6.31
N ALA A 39 -14.39 19.97 -6.93
CA ALA A 39 -13.10 19.55 -7.45
C ALA A 39 -12.19 19.04 -6.33
N SER A 40 -12.13 19.72 -5.19
CA SER A 40 -11.31 19.29 -4.05
C SER A 40 -11.75 17.94 -3.46
N VAL A 41 -13.05 17.71 -3.32
CA VAL A 41 -13.60 16.43 -2.86
C VAL A 41 -13.30 15.31 -3.85
N PHE A 42 -13.42 15.58 -5.15
CA PHE A 42 -13.09 14.58 -6.18
C PHE A 42 -11.60 14.20 -6.16
N PHE A 43 -10.72 15.20 -6.00
CA PHE A 43 -9.28 14.94 -5.84
C PHE A 43 -8.99 14.10 -4.60
N ALA A 44 -9.55 14.44 -3.45
CA ALA A 44 -9.38 13.67 -2.23
C ALA A 44 -9.83 12.22 -2.39
N ALA A 45 -11.02 11.99 -2.96
CA ALA A 45 -11.55 10.64 -3.20
C ALA A 45 -10.68 9.83 -4.19
N SER A 46 -10.11 10.48 -5.21
CA SER A 46 -9.21 9.81 -6.16
C SER A 46 -7.89 9.36 -5.52
N GLU A 47 -7.32 10.17 -4.64
CA GLU A 47 -6.13 9.82 -3.89
C GLU A 47 -6.39 8.70 -2.87
N GLU A 48 -7.53 8.71 -2.19
CA GLU A 48 -7.91 7.62 -1.28
C GLU A 48 -8.02 6.27 -2.00
N THR A 49 -8.65 6.25 -3.19
CA THR A 49 -8.75 5.02 -3.99
C THR A 49 -7.38 4.51 -4.43
N ARG A 50 -6.47 5.40 -4.79
CA ARG A 50 -5.10 5.06 -5.17
C ARG A 50 -4.31 4.49 -3.99
N ILE A 51 -4.39 5.13 -2.82
CA ILE A 51 -3.75 4.65 -1.59
C ILE A 51 -4.30 3.27 -1.21
N GLY A 52 -5.61 3.07 -1.28
CA GLY A 52 -6.25 1.80 -1.02
C GLY A 52 -5.77 0.68 -1.96
N ALA A 53 -5.61 0.97 -3.25
CA ALA A 53 -5.10 0.01 -4.23
C ALA A 53 -3.64 -0.37 -3.93
N VAL A 54 -2.77 0.60 -3.60
CA VAL A 54 -1.37 0.34 -3.22
C VAL A 54 -1.30 -0.51 -1.95
N SER A 55 -2.07 -0.17 -0.92
CA SER A 55 -2.12 -0.91 0.34
C SER A 55 -2.58 -2.36 0.12
N SER A 56 -3.64 -2.56 -0.66
CA SER A 56 -4.14 -3.89 -1.02
C SER A 56 -3.10 -4.72 -1.80
N ALA A 57 -2.39 -4.10 -2.75
CA ALA A 57 -1.34 -4.79 -3.51
C ALA A 57 -0.18 -5.22 -2.60
N ARG A 58 0.24 -4.35 -1.67
CA ARG A 58 1.28 -4.65 -0.68
C ARG A 58 0.88 -5.81 0.23
N GLN A 59 -0.36 -5.79 0.75
CA GLN A 59 -0.86 -6.85 1.62
C GLN A 59 -0.90 -8.20 0.90
N ARG A 60 -1.32 -8.22 -0.36
CA ARG A 60 -1.32 -9.45 -1.17
C ARG A 60 0.09 -9.98 -1.46
N SER A 61 1.04 -9.10 -1.76
CA SER A 61 2.44 -9.50 -1.94
C SER A 61 3.04 -10.06 -0.65
N LEU A 62 2.73 -9.47 0.51
CA LEU A 62 3.16 -9.98 1.81
C LEU A 62 2.58 -11.38 2.07
N SER A 63 1.27 -11.54 1.93
CA SER A 63 0.61 -12.84 2.12
C SER A 63 1.13 -13.93 1.16
N ALA A 64 1.44 -13.56 -0.09
CA ALA A 64 2.04 -14.49 -1.05
C ALA A 64 3.44 -14.92 -0.62
N ALA A 65 4.28 -13.98 -0.14
CA ALA A 65 5.61 -14.29 0.35
C ALA A 65 5.57 -15.19 1.60
N GLU A 66 4.65 -14.92 2.54
CA GLU A 66 4.41 -15.76 3.71
C GLU A 66 4.00 -17.18 3.30
N THR A 67 3.03 -17.31 2.42
CA THR A 67 2.57 -18.62 1.90
C THR A 67 3.71 -19.39 1.23
N ALA A 68 4.55 -18.70 0.45
CA ALA A 68 5.68 -19.35 -0.21
C ALA A 68 6.72 -19.85 0.78
N ILE A 69 7.00 -19.14 1.87
CA ILE A 69 7.89 -19.62 2.93
C ILE A 69 7.31 -20.85 3.65
N GLU A 70 6.00 -20.81 3.98
CA GLU A 70 5.34 -21.95 4.60
C GLU A 70 5.44 -23.20 3.72
N GLN A 71 5.15 -23.04 2.44
CA GLN A 71 5.25 -24.12 1.47
C GLN A 71 6.69 -24.60 1.33
N ALA A 72 7.67 -23.72 1.27
CA ALA A 72 9.09 -24.08 1.21
C ALA A 72 9.52 -24.91 2.42
N ILE A 73 9.07 -24.55 3.62
CA ILE A 73 9.34 -25.28 4.87
C ILE A 73 8.65 -26.64 4.84
N HIS A 74 7.40 -26.69 4.39
CA HIS A 74 6.61 -27.92 4.30
C HIS A 74 7.24 -28.92 3.31
N ASP A 75 7.56 -28.45 2.12
CA ASP A 75 8.15 -29.27 1.07
C ASP A 75 9.54 -29.79 1.45
N TRP A 76 10.29 -29.01 2.22
CA TRP A 76 11.58 -29.42 2.74
C TRP A 76 11.51 -30.58 3.72
N ALA A 77 10.51 -30.55 4.61
CA ALA A 77 10.28 -31.66 5.54
C ALA A 77 9.92 -33.00 4.83
N GLY A 78 9.36 -32.89 3.61
CA GLY A 78 8.94 -34.06 2.80
C GLY A 78 9.97 -34.57 1.79
N ALA A 79 10.99 -33.80 1.47
CA ALA A 79 11.99 -34.15 0.47
C ALA A 79 13.40 -34.16 1.07
N PRO A 80 14.00 -35.33 1.34
CA PRO A 80 15.44 -35.42 1.60
C PRO A 80 16.17 -35.15 0.27
N GLY A 81 16.07 -33.92 -0.21
CA GLY A 81 16.65 -33.48 -1.47
C GLY A 81 18.03 -32.89 -1.25
N ASP A 82 18.75 -32.79 -2.32
CA ASP A 82 20.08 -32.23 -2.54
C ASP A 82 20.65 -31.42 -1.37
N PRO A 83 21.67 -31.89 -0.69
CA PRO A 83 22.26 -31.17 0.43
C PRO A 83 22.89 -29.86 -0.13
N ILE A 84 22.29 -28.75 0.20
CA ILE A 84 22.92 -27.43 -0.04
C ILE A 84 24.19 -27.41 0.81
N GLY A 85 25.34 -27.25 0.18
CA GLY A 85 26.61 -27.09 0.90
C GLY A 85 26.58 -25.90 1.86
N VAL A 86 27.43 -25.90 2.89
CA VAL A 86 27.62 -24.71 3.74
C VAL A 86 28.04 -23.54 2.84
N ASP A 87 27.50 -22.35 3.06
CA ASP A 87 27.60 -21.16 2.23
C ASP A 87 26.98 -21.28 0.82
N GLY A 88 26.31 -22.40 0.53
CA GLY A 88 25.55 -22.58 -0.69
C GLY A 88 24.15 -21.98 -0.62
N ALA A 89 23.61 -21.67 -1.80
CA ALA A 89 22.22 -21.21 -1.94
C ALA A 89 21.54 -21.89 -3.12
N ARG A 90 20.22 -22.06 -3.00
CA ARG A 90 19.35 -22.56 -4.06
C ARG A 90 18.16 -21.64 -4.20
N SER A 91 17.81 -21.28 -5.43
CA SER A 91 16.64 -20.47 -5.73
C SER A 91 15.66 -21.23 -6.62
N TYR A 92 14.37 -21.06 -6.36
CA TYR A 92 13.27 -21.62 -7.15
C TYR A 92 12.04 -20.72 -7.02
N THR A 93 11.04 -20.96 -7.85
CA THR A 93 9.81 -20.17 -7.83
C THR A 93 8.65 -21.01 -7.33
N ILE A 94 7.87 -20.45 -6.41
CA ILE A 94 6.62 -21.03 -5.89
C ILE A 94 5.47 -20.15 -6.41
N ASP A 95 4.41 -20.78 -6.88
CA ASP A 95 3.16 -20.07 -7.18
C ASP A 95 2.30 -20.01 -5.91
N ALA A 96 2.26 -18.86 -5.29
CA ALA A 96 1.44 -18.60 -4.12
C ALA A 96 0.15 -17.90 -4.54
N SER A 97 -0.92 -18.69 -4.75
CA SER A 97 -2.25 -18.20 -5.14
C SER A 97 -2.25 -17.32 -6.40
N GLY A 98 -1.55 -17.75 -7.44
CA GLY A 98 -1.44 -17.04 -8.72
C GLY A 98 -0.45 -15.86 -8.69
N THR A 99 0.42 -15.83 -7.69
CA THR A 99 1.52 -14.88 -7.61
C THR A 99 2.83 -15.66 -7.58
N PRO A 100 3.69 -15.55 -8.62
CA PRO A 100 4.99 -16.19 -8.60
C PRO A 100 5.89 -15.50 -7.57
N VAL A 101 6.44 -16.29 -6.67
CA VAL A 101 7.34 -15.85 -5.59
C VAL A 101 8.68 -16.50 -5.78
N ALA A 102 9.73 -15.72 -5.88
CA ALA A 102 11.09 -16.23 -5.90
C ALA A 102 11.52 -16.58 -4.47
N VAL A 103 11.84 -17.85 -4.23
CA VAL A 103 12.31 -18.31 -2.93
C VAL A 103 13.77 -18.69 -3.04
N THR A 104 14.60 -18.14 -2.17
CA THR A 104 16.02 -18.44 -2.06
C THR A 104 16.30 -19.04 -0.68
N VAL A 105 16.87 -20.23 -0.67
CA VAL A 105 17.29 -20.93 0.53
C VAL A 105 18.81 -20.93 0.57
N SER A 106 19.40 -20.36 1.61
CA SER A 106 20.85 -20.29 1.83
C SER A 106 21.19 -21.08 3.10
N ARG A 107 22.20 -21.94 3.04
CA ARG A 107 22.72 -22.64 4.20
C ARG A 107 23.82 -21.82 4.85
N LEU A 108 23.61 -21.38 6.09
CA LEU A 108 24.57 -20.56 6.83
C LEU A 108 25.52 -21.39 7.69
N ASP A 109 25.03 -22.54 8.20
CA ASP A 109 25.79 -23.43 9.06
C ASP A 109 25.30 -24.88 8.87
N SER A 110 25.83 -25.80 9.60
CA SER A 110 25.49 -27.24 9.56
C SER A 110 23.98 -27.48 9.67
N THR A 111 23.28 -26.67 10.47
CA THR A 111 21.84 -26.83 10.79
C THR A 111 21.02 -25.58 10.58
N ILE A 112 21.62 -24.44 10.30
CA ILE A 112 20.94 -23.15 10.17
C ILE A 112 20.81 -22.76 8.71
N TYR A 113 19.60 -22.42 8.31
CA TYR A 113 19.31 -21.96 6.97
C TYR A 113 18.54 -20.64 7.00
N TRP A 114 18.73 -19.85 5.98
CA TRP A 114 18.02 -18.61 5.71
C TRP A 114 17.15 -18.81 4.49
N ILE A 115 15.84 -18.62 4.66
CA ILE A 115 14.87 -18.65 3.57
C ILE A 115 14.40 -17.23 3.31
N VAL A 116 14.53 -16.76 2.07
CA VAL A 116 14.05 -15.46 1.62
C VAL A 116 13.02 -15.68 0.54
N ALA A 117 11.86 -15.05 0.69
CA ALA A 117 10.83 -15.00 -0.33
C ALA A 117 10.69 -13.57 -0.86
N ASP A 118 10.73 -13.43 -2.17
CA ASP A 118 10.58 -12.17 -2.90
C ASP A 118 9.32 -12.24 -3.76
N ALA A 119 8.26 -11.57 -3.31
CA ALA A 119 6.97 -11.53 -3.99
C ALA A 119 6.78 -10.18 -4.66
N GLY A 120 6.83 -10.17 -5.99
CA GLY A 120 6.53 -9.01 -6.82
C GLY A 120 5.17 -9.16 -7.49
N ARG A 121 4.32 -8.15 -7.39
CA ARG A 121 3.05 -8.11 -8.12
C ARG A 121 2.87 -6.76 -8.80
N VAL A 122 2.48 -6.82 -10.07
CA VAL A 122 2.00 -5.67 -10.83
C VAL A 122 0.49 -5.82 -11.01
N SER A 123 -0.29 -4.90 -10.48
CA SER A 123 -1.74 -4.89 -10.65
C SER A 123 -2.21 -3.47 -10.97
N SER A 124 -2.94 -3.31 -12.06
CA SER A 124 -3.53 -2.02 -12.47
C SER A 124 -2.52 -0.86 -12.51
N GLY A 125 -1.28 -1.11 -12.97
CA GLY A 125 -0.22 -0.10 -13.04
C GLY A 125 0.46 0.20 -11.69
N VAL A 126 0.08 -0.50 -10.62
CA VAL A 126 0.73 -0.42 -9.31
C VAL A 126 1.66 -1.62 -9.16
N SER A 127 2.95 -1.36 -8.95
CA SER A 127 3.95 -2.37 -8.61
C SER A 127 4.15 -2.39 -7.09
N ALA A 128 4.00 -3.56 -6.49
CA ALA A 128 4.29 -3.78 -5.09
C ALA A 128 5.21 -5.00 -4.96
N THR A 129 6.35 -4.81 -4.34
CA THR A 129 7.30 -5.88 -4.03
C THR A 129 7.43 -5.99 -2.52
N ARG A 130 7.45 -7.22 -2.02
CA ARG A 130 7.74 -7.52 -0.62
C ARG A 130 8.75 -8.65 -0.54
N ARG A 131 9.76 -8.42 0.25
CA ARG A 131 10.80 -9.39 0.54
C ARG A 131 10.81 -9.67 2.04
N ILE A 132 10.67 -10.94 2.38
CA ILE A 132 10.70 -11.40 3.77
C ILE A 132 11.67 -12.55 3.91
N GLY A 133 12.31 -12.64 5.06
CA GLY A 133 13.25 -13.69 5.37
C GLY A 133 12.97 -14.36 6.71
N VAL A 134 13.25 -15.64 6.80
CA VAL A 134 13.10 -16.43 8.02
C VAL A 134 14.33 -17.30 8.24
N PHE A 135 14.79 -17.38 9.48
CA PHE A 135 15.81 -18.34 9.89
C PHE A 135 15.14 -19.63 10.35
N VAL A 136 15.60 -20.74 9.83
CA VAL A 136 15.13 -22.05 10.21
C VAL A 136 16.28 -22.93 10.70
N LEU A 137 15.97 -23.77 11.67
CA LEU A 137 16.85 -24.80 12.19
C LEU A 137 16.39 -26.14 11.67
N VAL A 138 17.26 -26.83 10.94
CA VAL A 138 16.99 -28.13 10.37
C VAL A 138 17.67 -29.20 11.21
N ARG A 139 16.90 -30.15 11.73
CA ARG A 139 17.39 -31.26 12.56
C ARG A 139 16.92 -32.59 11.99
N MET A 140 17.78 -33.56 12.03
CA MET A 140 17.39 -34.94 11.77
C MET A 140 16.87 -35.56 13.07
N ARG A 141 15.68 -36.14 13.01
CA ARG A 141 15.09 -36.88 14.13
C ARG A 141 15.66 -38.32 14.21
N PRO A 142 15.54 -38.99 15.35
CA PRO A 142 16.01 -40.38 15.49
C PRO A 142 15.34 -41.37 14.53
N ASP A 143 14.15 -41.05 14.04
CA ASP A 143 13.40 -41.82 13.05
C ASP A 143 13.85 -41.58 11.59
N GLY A 144 14.86 -40.75 11.39
CA GLY A 144 15.37 -40.36 10.07
C GLY A 144 14.57 -39.27 9.38
N SER A 145 13.49 -38.77 9.99
CA SER A 145 12.73 -37.63 9.46
C SER A 145 13.45 -36.31 9.72
N ILE A 146 13.19 -35.33 8.86
CA ILE A 146 13.72 -33.97 9.00
C ILE A 146 12.69 -33.11 9.73
N ALA A 147 13.12 -32.45 10.81
CA ALA A 147 12.38 -31.40 11.47
C ALA A 147 12.92 -30.04 11.04
N VAL A 148 12.05 -29.15 10.62
CA VAL A 148 12.38 -27.76 10.29
C VAL A 148 11.67 -26.86 11.29
N ASP A 149 12.44 -26.27 12.19
CA ASP A 149 11.93 -25.42 13.25
C ASP A 149 12.30 -23.96 12.96
N ARG A 150 11.38 -23.02 13.14
CA ARG A 150 11.68 -21.58 13.07
C ARG A 150 12.40 -21.13 14.32
N ILE A 151 13.38 -20.26 14.17
CA ILE A 151 14.08 -19.68 15.32
C ILE A 151 13.20 -18.59 15.93
N ALA A 152 12.61 -18.87 17.10
CA ALA A 152 11.52 -18.12 17.71
C ALA A 152 11.80 -16.62 17.97
N GLN A 153 13.05 -16.21 18.12
CA GLN A 153 13.40 -14.81 18.43
C GLN A 153 13.66 -13.94 17.18
N ARG A 154 13.78 -14.53 15.99
CA ARG A 154 14.06 -13.84 14.71
C ARG A 154 13.35 -14.50 13.54
N TRP A 155 12.13 -14.89 13.75
CA TRP A 155 11.40 -15.71 12.78
C TRP A 155 10.92 -14.94 11.54
N TRP A 156 10.76 -13.63 11.65
CA TRP A 156 10.40 -12.77 10.51
C TRP A 156 11.29 -11.55 10.43
N SER A 157 11.80 -11.27 9.24
CA SER A 157 12.52 -10.05 8.92
C SER A 157 11.98 -9.51 7.61
N GLU A 158 11.33 -8.36 7.66
CA GLU A 158 10.97 -7.64 6.44
C GLU A 158 12.22 -6.96 5.90
N LEU A 159 12.60 -7.29 4.67
CA LEU A 159 13.77 -6.75 4.00
C LEU A 159 13.30 -5.67 3.02
N PHE A 160 13.72 -4.44 3.22
CA PHE A 160 13.36 -3.27 2.40
C PHE A 160 14.26 -3.16 1.18
#